data_753a6ca8d62361ca7cc06413c0dc983a
#
_entry.id   753a6ca8d62361ca7cc06413c0dc983a
#
_cell.length_a   1.000
_cell.length_b   1.000
_cell.length_c   1.000
_cell.angle_alpha   90.00
_cell.angle_beta   90.00
_cell.angle_gamma   90.00
#
_symmetry.space_group_name_H-M   'P 1'
#
loop_
_entity.id
_entity.type
_entity.pdbx_description
1 polymer ?
#
loop_
_entity_poly.entity_id
_entity_poly.type
_entity_poly.pdbx_seq_one_letter_code
_entity_poly.pdbx_strand_id
1 'polypeptide(L)'
;MKKLFTSESVTEGHPDKVCDILSDSVLDAHLAQDPYSRVACECAATTGLVLVMGEITSKAQVDIASLVRATVNEIGYTDNSIGFSGDSCAVLVALGKQSGDIAMGVDKSLEAKEGTEADMTTGAGDQGMMFGYATDETEEYMPLPIYLAHALTRRLAAYRKGGADFIKPDGKAQVSVVYENGTPVSVDTVLVSTQHSADATQAMLKDAIYSEVIKPVIPKALLADNARILVNPTGRFVIGGPHGDSGLTGRKIIVDTYGGFARHGGGAFSGKDPTKVDRSAAYAARYIAKNIVAAGLAKRCELQLAYAIGVAEPVSVFIDTFGTGTVDEDKLLAAVRRSFDLRPEAIIRALDLRRPIYRRTASYGHFGDPAMPWEQLDLAEKLKAAL
;
A
#
# COMPACT_ATOMS: atom_id res chain seq x y z
N MET A 1 23.22 -12.56 -16.50
CA MET A 1 23.17 -11.15 -16.96
C MET A 1 23.03 -10.27 -15.73
N LYS A 2 23.85 -9.21 -15.62
CA LYS A 2 23.79 -8.24 -14.52
C LYS A 2 22.78 -7.14 -14.87
N LYS A 3 21.86 -6.84 -13.94
CA LYS A 3 20.83 -5.79 -14.09
C LYS A 3 20.79 -4.94 -12.82
N LEU A 4 20.41 -3.69 -12.97
CA LEU A 4 20.14 -2.78 -11.86
C LEU A 4 18.64 -2.50 -11.81
N PHE A 5 18.02 -2.65 -10.64
CA PHE A 5 16.63 -2.33 -10.43
C PHE A 5 16.47 -1.39 -9.24
N THR A 6 15.57 -0.42 -9.35
CA THR A 6 15.39 0.65 -8.37
C THR A 6 13.94 0.75 -7.95
N SER A 7 13.72 0.83 -6.63
CA SER A 7 12.43 1.18 -6.05
C SER A 7 12.56 2.36 -5.11
N GLU A 8 11.46 3.07 -4.90
CA GLU A 8 11.37 4.18 -3.96
C GLU A 8 10.25 3.97 -2.94
N SER A 9 10.38 4.64 -1.82
CA SER A 9 9.35 4.77 -0.79
C SER A 9 9.34 6.17 -0.20
N VAL A 10 8.25 6.52 0.48
CA VAL A 10 8.08 7.82 1.12
C VAL A 10 7.63 7.66 2.56
N THR A 11 7.90 8.65 3.41
CA THR A 11 7.44 8.66 4.79
C THR A 11 5.94 8.95 4.90
N GLU A 12 5.39 8.70 6.07
CA GLU A 12 4.00 9.06 6.45
C GLU A 12 3.69 10.56 6.28
N GLY A 13 4.72 11.42 6.34
CA GLY A 13 4.58 12.88 6.17
C GLY A 13 4.70 13.37 4.74
N HIS A 14 4.95 12.50 3.76
CA HIS A 14 4.86 12.88 2.36
C HIS A 14 3.43 13.33 2.01
N PRO A 15 3.22 14.43 1.23
CA PRO A 15 1.87 14.97 0.99
C PRO A 15 0.84 13.96 0.51
N ASP A 16 1.18 13.11 -0.46
CA ASP A 16 0.27 12.07 -0.94
C ASP A 16 -0.01 11.03 0.15
N LYS A 17 0.98 10.67 0.97
CA LYS A 17 0.79 9.71 2.07
C LYS A 17 -0.01 10.29 3.23
N VAL A 18 0.11 11.56 3.51
CA VAL A 18 -0.81 12.26 4.42
C VAL A 18 -2.25 12.05 3.96
N CYS A 19 -2.53 12.25 2.66
CA CYS A 19 -3.87 12.06 2.09
C CYS A 19 -4.33 10.59 2.17
N ASP A 20 -3.47 9.63 1.89
CA ASP A 20 -3.78 8.20 2.02
C ASP A 20 -4.12 7.83 3.47
N ILE A 21 -3.34 8.30 4.44
CA ILE A 21 -3.58 8.06 5.87
C ILE A 21 -4.91 8.70 6.31
N LEU A 22 -5.20 9.92 5.84
CA LEU A 22 -6.45 10.60 6.15
C LEU A 22 -7.66 9.83 5.60
N SER A 23 -7.60 9.40 4.35
CA SER A 23 -8.67 8.65 3.70
C SER A 23 -8.93 7.31 4.39
N ASP A 24 -7.87 6.57 4.75
CA ASP A 24 -8.02 5.31 5.48
C ASP A 24 -8.40 5.51 6.96
N SER A 25 -8.05 6.64 7.58
CA SER A 25 -8.54 6.99 8.92
C SER A 25 -10.06 7.23 8.91
N VAL A 26 -10.57 7.89 7.86
CA VAL A 26 -12.02 8.07 7.67
C VAL A 26 -12.72 6.72 7.46
N LEU A 27 -12.14 5.85 6.63
CA LEU A 27 -12.66 4.51 6.41
C LEU A 27 -12.73 3.70 7.70
N ASP A 28 -11.63 3.63 8.45
CA ASP A 28 -11.54 2.85 9.69
C ASP A 28 -12.52 3.38 10.77
N ALA A 29 -12.68 4.71 10.86
CA ALA A 29 -13.63 5.32 11.80
C ALA A 29 -15.09 4.94 11.48
N HIS A 30 -15.43 4.76 10.19
CA HIS A 30 -16.76 4.30 9.80
C HIS A 30 -16.93 2.80 10.04
N LEU A 31 -15.96 1.97 9.63
CA LEU A 31 -16.01 0.52 9.82
C LEU A 31 -16.06 0.11 11.30
N ALA A 32 -15.41 0.86 12.18
CA ALA A 32 -15.44 0.62 13.63
C ALA A 32 -16.86 0.72 14.23
N GLN A 33 -17.74 1.54 13.64
CA GLN A 33 -19.12 1.74 14.10
C GLN A 33 -20.15 0.97 13.25
N ASP A 34 -19.86 0.81 11.95
CA ASP A 34 -20.71 0.10 11.00
C ASP A 34 -19.84 -0.70 10.01
N PRO A 35 -19.63 -2.02 10.26
CA PRO A 35 -18.80 -2.87 9.39
C PRO A 35 -19.29 -2.98 7.93
N TYR A 36 -20.53 -2.55 7.67
CA TYR A 36 -21.12 -2.55 6.33
C TYR A 36 -21.09 -1.17 5.66
N SER A 37 -20.36 -0.23 6.22
CA SER A 37 -20.17 1.09 5.61
C SER A 37 -19.63 0.97 4.17
N ARG A 38 -20.23 1.75 3.28
CA ARG A 38 -19.73 1.95 1.91
C ARG A 38 -18.97 3.27 1.90
N VAL A 39 -17.69 3.20 1.62
CA VAL A 39 -16.78 4.35 1.69
C VAL A 39 -15.96 4.42 0.42
N ALA A 40 -16.00 5.57 -0.22
CA ALA A 40 -15.10 6.01 -1.26
C ALA A 40 -14.66 7.42 -0.86
N CYS A 41 -13.58 7.52 -0.08
CA CYS A 41 -13.10 8.77 0.51
C CYS A 41 -11.75 9.13 -0.09
N GLU A 42 -11.65 10.32 -0.66
CA GLU A 42 -10.43 10.88 -1.17
C GLU A 42 -10.09 12.17 -0.40
N CYS A 43 -8.79 12.43 -0.26
CA CYS A 43 -8.30 13.65 0.35
C CYS A 43 -7.35 14.39 -0.59
N ALA A 44 -7.37 15.70 -0.51
CA ALA A 44 -6.35 16.58 -1.07
C ALA A 44 -5.79 17.47 0.03
N ALA A 45 -4.47 17.63 0.06
CA ALA A 45 -3.79 18.49 1.03
C ALA A 45 -2.85 19.46 0.33
N THR A 46 -2.85 20.71 0.77
CA THR A 46 -1.95 21.76 0.30
C THR A 46 -1.66 22.72 1.44
N THR A 47 -0.96 23.82 1.18
CA THR A 47 -0.64 24.83 2.19
C THR A 47 -1.87 25.22 3.00
N GLY A 48 -1.87 24.90 4.30
CA GLY A 48 -2.92 25.30 5.24
C GLY A 48 -4.32 24.74 5.00
N LEU A 49 -4.49 23.74 4.11
CA LEU A 49 -5.80 23.19 3.74
C LEU A 49 -5.77 21.68 3.59
N VAL A 50 -6.80 21.01 4.11
CA VAL A 50 -7.20 19.65 3.78
C VAL A 50 -8.62 19.65 3.24
N LEU A 51 -8.84 19.07 2.06
CA LEU A 51 -10.16 18.78 1.50
C LEU A 51 -10.41 17.26 1.64
N VAL A 52 -11.52 16.88 2.25
CA VAL A 52 -12.05 15.51 2.30
C VAL A 52 -13.27 15.45 1.40
N MET A 53 -13.25 14.56 0.40
CA MET A 53 -14.30 14.46 -0.60
C MET A 53 -14.61 13.00 -0.93
N GLY A 54 -15.74 12.76 -1.58
CA GLY A 54 -16.18 11.44 -2.00
C GLY A 54 -17.60 11.10 -1.56
N GLU A 55 -17.89 9.79 -1.50
CA GLU A 55 -19.22 9.28 -1.16
C GLU A 55 -19.14 8.28 0.00
N ILE A 56 -19.99 8.48 1.01
CA ILE A 56 -20.11 7.60 2.16
C ILE A 56 -21.58 7.27 2.42
N THR A 57 -21.89 5.99 2.50
CA THR A 57 -23.17 5.48 2.99
C THR A 57 -22.91 4.62 4.21
N SER A 58 -23.28 5.10 5.38
CA SER A 58 -23.00 4.47 6.67
C SER A 58 -24.02 4.89 7.72
N LYS A 59 -24.18 4.06 8.76
CA LYS A 59 -24.90 4.41 9.99
C LYS A 59 -24.00 5.11 11.02
N ALA A 60 -22.68 5.08 10.79
CA ALA A 60 -21.68 5.68 11.67
C ALA A 60 -21.80 7.21 11.71
N GLN A 61 -21.47 7.78 12.86
CA GLN A 61 -21.36 9.23 13.06
C GLN A 61 -19.89 9.56 13.36
N VAL A 62 -19.21 10.21 12.43
CA VAL A 62 -17.78 10.53 12.52
C VAL A 62 -17.56 12.03 12.40
N ASP A 63 -16.92 12.64 13.38
CA ASP A 63 -16.42 14.01 13.27
C ASP A 63 -15.15 14.02 12.41
N ILE A 64 -15.36 14.19 11.11
CA ILE A 64 -14.30 14.17 10.10
C ILE A 64 -13.25 15.27 10.36
N ALA A 65 -13.68 16.47 10.75
CA ALA A 65 -12.75 17.58 10.93
C ALA A 65 -11.80 17.32 12.12
N SER A 66 -12.34 16.86 13.25
CA SER A 66 -11.53 16.48 14.42
C SER A 66 -10.61 15.30 14.13
N LEU A 67 -11.08 14.29 13.39
CA LEU A 67 -10.28 13.13 12.98
C LEU A 67 -9.10 13.54 12.09
N VAL A 68 -9.33 14.41 11.10
CA VAL A 68 -8.28 14.94 10.21
C VAL A 68 -7.21 15.67 11.01
N ARG A 69 -7.60 16.59 11.92
CA ARG A 69 -6.66 17.35 12.74
C ARG A 69 -5.80 16.45 13.62
N ALA A 70 -6.44 15.51 14.31
CA ALA A 70 -5.72 14.55 15.16
C ALA A 70 -4.72 13.72 14.34
N THR A 71 -5.13 13.24 13.18
CA THR A 71 -4.27 12.45 12.29
C THR A 71 -3.08 13.24 11.77
N VAL A 72 -3.28 14.50 11.34
CA VAL A 72 -2.20 15.39 10.90
C VAL A 72 -1.19 15.63 12.02
N ASN A 73 -1.67 15.86 13.26
CA ASN A 73 -0.81 16.03 14.43
C ASN A 73 -0.05 14.73 14.77
N GLU A 74 -0.65 13.56 14.70
CA GLU A 74 0.01 12.26 14.94
C GLU A 74 1.12 11.96 13.91
N ILE A 75 0.96 12.38 12.66
CA ILE A 75 2.01 12.33 11.63
C ILE A 75 3.21 13.19 12.04
N GLY A 76 2.96 14.29 12.80
CA GLY A 76 4.00 15.18 13.30
C GLY A 76 3.96 16.59 12.70
N TYR A 77 2.87 16.96 12.03
CA TYR A 77 2.62 18.33 11.59
C TYR A 77 1.92 19.11 12.70
N THR A 78 2.70 19.48 13.71
CA THR A 78 2.25 20.19 14.93
C THR A 78 2.78 21.62 15.03
N ASP A 79 3.69 22.02 14.13
CA ASP A 79 4.36 23.31 14.14
C ASP A 79 3.95 24.16 12.93
N ASN A 80 3.31 25.30 13.18
CA ASN A 80 2.88 26.22 12.15
C ASN A 80 4.06 26.83 11.36
N SER A 81 5.27 26.84 11.92
CA SER A 81 6.45 27.40 11.25
C SER A 81 6.85 26.62 9.99
N ILE A 82 6.42 25.38 9.86
CA ILE A 82 6.64 24.56 8.66
C ILE A 82 5.52 24.68 7.61
N GLY A 83 4.55 25.62 7.84
CA GLY A 83 3.52 25.98 6.87
C GLY A 83 2.33 25.02 6.78
N PHE A 84 2.27 23.98 7.61
CA PHE A 84 1.16 23.02 7.71
C PHE A 84 1.09 22.44 9.11
N SER A 85 -0.08 22.47 9.73
CA SER A 85 -0.31 21.93 11.09
C SER A 85 -1.76 21.50 11.25
N GLY A 86 -1.99 20.43 11.99
CA GLY A 86 -3.33 19.93 12.32
C GLY A 86 -4.17 20.95 13.09
N ASP A 87 -3.54 21.77 13.93
CA ASP A 87 -4.24 22.77 14.76
C ASP A 87 -4.75 23.96 13.95
N SER A 88 -4.06 24.33 12.85
CA SER A 88 -4.35 25.58 12.12
C SER A 88 -4.83 25.38 10.69
N CYS A 89 -4.68 24.20 10.08
CA CYS A 89 -5.16 23.98 8.72
C CYS A 89 -6.69 24.11 8.62
N ALA A 90 -7.17 24.65 7.51
CA ALA A 90 -8.59 24.57 7.17
C ALA A 90 -8.93 23.12 6.81
N VAL A 91 -10.10 22.63 7.26
CA VAL A 91 -10.62 21.32 6.87
C VAL A 91 -11.97 21.55 6.20
N LEU A 92 -12.01 21.25 4.89
CA LEU A 92 -13.24 21.27 4.11
C LEU A 92 -13.73 19.84 3.91
N VAL A 93 -15.03 19.62 4.14
CA VAL A 93 -15.67 18.31 3.99
C VAL A 93 -16.75 18.42 2.91
N ALA A 94 -16.56 17.68 1.82
CA ALA A 94 -17.45 17.59 0.66
C ALA A 94 -17.82 16.12 0.39
N LEU A 95 -18.51 15.50 1.36
CA LEU A 95 -18.93 14.09 1.31
C LEU A 95 -20.41 14.01 0.92
N GLY A 96 -20.69 13.23 -0.14
CA GLY A 96 -22.04 12.88 -0.59
C GLY A 96 -22.46 11.48 -0.16
N LYS A 97 -23.64 11.06 -0.62
CA LYS A 97 -24.11 9.67 -0.56
C LYS A 97 -23.84 8.98 -1.89
N GLN A 98 -23.54 7.69 -1.86
CA GLN A 98 -23.38 6.89 -3.08
C GLN A 98 -24.63 6.95 -3.97
N SER A 99 -24.44 7.05 -5.29
CA SER A 99 -25.52 7.00 -6.27
C SER A 99 -26.34 5.70 -6.16
N GLY A 100 -27.66 5.82 -6.23
CA GLY A 100 -28.57 4.68 -6.22
C GLY A 100 -28.36 3.74 -7.41
N ASP A 101 -27.92 4.25 -8.56
CA ASP A 101 -27.66 3.46 -9.76
C ASP A 101 -26.46 2.53 -9.57
N ILE A 102 -25.40 3.01 -8.94
CA ILE A 102 -24.23 2.20 -8.59
C ILE A 102 -24.61 1.15 -7.56
N ALA A 103 -25.36 1.51 -6.53
CA ALA A 103 -25.81 0.60 -5.48
C ALA A 103 -26.61 -0.59 -6.04
N MET A 104 -27.53 -0.36 -7.00
CA MET A 104 -28.31 -1.42 -7.63
C MET A 104 -27.46 -2.46 -8.40
N GLY A 105 -26.32 -2.04 -8.96
CA GLY A 105 -25.41 -2.92 -9.68
C GLY A 105 -24.51 -3.75 -8.76
N VAL A 106 -24.17 -3.20 -7.61
CA VAL A 106 -23.19 -3.76 -6.67
C VAL A 106 -23.85 -4.59 -5.57
N ASP A 107 -25.01 -4.15 -5.04
CA ASP A 107 -25.70 -4.82 -3.92
C ASP A 107 -26.34 -6.16 -4.32
N LYS A 108 -26.58 -6.37 -5.60
CA LYS A 108 -27.05 -7.64 -6.14
C LYS A 108 -26.33 -7.97 -7.45
N SER A 109 -25.49 -9.00 -7.43
CA SER A 109 -24.74 -9.45 -8.61
C SER A 109 -25.65 -9.93 -9.74
N LEU A 110 -25.11 -10.01 -10.94
CA LEU A 110 -25.82 -10.54 -12.12
C LEU A 110 -26.28 -11.98 -11.86
N GLU A 111 -25.42 -12.82 -11.31
CA GLU A 111 -25.66 -14.23 -10.97
C GLU A 111 -26.79 -14.37 -9.94
N ALA A 112 -26.83 -13.48 -8.95
CA ALA A 112 -27.91 -13.46 -7.96
C ALA A 112 -29.24 -12.97 -8.54
N LYS A 113 -29.22 -12.09 -9.56
CA LYS A 113 -30.43 -11.63 -10.27
C LYS A 113 -31.00 -12.72 -11.18
N GLU A 114 -30.12 -13.55 -11.77
CA GLU A 114 -30.50 -14.67 -12.62
C GLU A 114 -30.86 -15.95 -11.83
N GLY A 115 -30.72 -15.90 -10.49
CA GLY A 115 -31.09 -16.99 -9.58
C GLY A 115 -30.13 -18.18 -9.58
N THR A 116 -28.94 -18.02 -10.11
CA THR A 116 -27.94 -19.08 -10.22
C THR A 116 -27.15 -19.28 -8.93
N GLU A 117 -27.08 -18.25 -8.04
CA GLU A 117 -26.36 -18.34 -6.75
C GLU A 117 -27.02 -17.49 -5.65
N ALA A 118 -27.55 -18.13 -4.61
CA ALA A 118 -28.29 -17.47 -3.54
C ALA A 118 -27.40 -16.83 -2.43
N ASP A 119 -26.17 -17.32 -2.25
CA ASP A 119 -25.34 -16.96 -1.07
C ASP A 119 -24.29 -15.86 -1.32
N MET A 120 -24.04 -15.50 -2.58
CA MET A 120 -23.01 -14.50 -2.95
C MET A 120 -23.65 -13.34 -3.73
N THR A 121 -24.31 -12.45 -3.01
CA THR A 121 -25.16 -11.41 -3.60
C THR A 121 -24.38 -10.23 -4.15
N THR A 122 -23.17 -9.95 -3.66
CA THR A 122 -22.41 -8.75 -4.02
C THR A 122 -21.62 -8.96 -5.31
N GLY A 123 -21.93 -8.18 -6.35
CA GLY A 123 -21.13 -8.07 -7.57
C GLY A 123 -19.89 -7.20 -7.36
N ALA A 124 -18.93 -7.25 -8.29
CA ALA A 124 -17.79 -6.34 -8.28
C ALA A 124 -18.26 -4.87 -8.34
N GLY A 125 -17.67 -4.03 -7.49
CA GLY A 125 -18.05 -2.61 -7.37
C GLY A 125 -17.64 -1.77 -8.57
N ASP A 126 -16.71 -2.27 -9.39
CA ASP A 126 -16.24 -1.65 -10.62
C ASP A 126 -15.64 -2.72 -11.54
N GLN A 127 -15.41 -2.36 -12.79
CA GLN A 127 -14.53 -3.10 -13.68
C GLN A 127 -13.06 -2.81 -13.32
N GLY A 128 -12.15 -3.74 -13.61
CA GLY A 128 -10.73 -3.46 -13.41
C GLY A 128 -9.85 -4.70 -13.44
N MET A 129 -8.55 -4.46 -13.40
CA MET A 129 -7.50 -5.48 -13.28
C MET A 129 -6.74 -5.26 -11.98
N MET A 130 -6.51 -6.32 -11.23
CA MET A 130 -5.76 -6.28 -9.97
C MET A 130 -4.63 -7.29 -10.04
N PHE A 131 -3.48 -6.94 -9.47
CA PHE A 131 -2.29 -7.77 -9.51
C PHE A 131 -1.81 -8.09 -8.09
N GLY A 132 -1.41 -9.34 -7.90
CA GLY A 132 -0.66 -9.79 -6.74
C GLY A 132 0.69 -10.32 -7.18
N TYR A 133 1.72 -10.14 -6.36
CA TYR A 133 3.06 -10.61 -6.63
C TYR A 133 3.73 -11.13 -5.36
N ALA A 134 4.61 -12.10 -5.51
CA ALA A 134 5.49 -12.59 -4.47
C ALA A 134 6.80 -13.11 -5.08
N THR A 135 7.88 -13.05 -4.30
CA THR A 135 9.20 -13.57 -4.64
C THR A 135 9.90 -14.09 -3.37
N ASP A 136 10.82 -15.04 -3.52
CA ASP A 136 11.60 -15.60 -2.43
C ASP A 136 12.83 -14.74 -2.03
N GLU A 137 12.84 -13.45 -2.42
CA GLU A 137 13.98 -12.55 -2.17
C GLU A 137 14.10 -12.09 -0.71
N THR A 138 13.00 -12.04 0.02
CA THR A 138 12.92 -11.63 1.44
C THR A 138 12.01 -12.58 2.22
N GLU A 139 12.11 -12.57 3.55
CA GLU A 139 11.25 -13.37 4.43
C GLU A 139 9.77 -13.00 4.30
N GLU A 140 9.47 -11.75 3.93
CA GLU A 140 8.12 -11.26 3.67
C GLU A 140 7.61 -11.59 2.28
N TYR A 141 8.43 -12.24 1.45
CA TYR A 141 8.13 -12.54 0.05
C TYR A 141 7.92 -11.30 -0.81
N MET A 142 8.66 -10.22 -0.50
CA MET A 142 8.66 -8.95 -1.23
C MET A 142 9.93 -8.77 -2.04
N PRO A 143 9.90 -8.01 -3.16
CA PRO A 143 11.11 -7.61 -3.88
C PRO A 143 12.04 -6.81 -2.99
N LEU A 144 13.34 -7.14 -2.99
CA LEU A 144 14.32 -6.53 -2.11
C LEU A 144 14.42 -5.00 -2.23
N PRO A 145 14.35 -4.36 -3.44
CA PRO A 145 14.46 -2.91 -3.55
C PRO A 145 13.36 -2.15 -2.80
N ILE A 146 12.09 -2.57 -2.97
CA ILE A 146 10.97 -1.91 -2.28
C ILE A 146 10.96 -2.23 -0.78
N TYR A 147 11.31 -3.45 -0.40
CA TYR A 147 11.46 -3.84 1.00
C TYR A 147 12.45 -2.92 1.73
N LEU A 148 13.65 -2.71 1.16
CA LEU A 148 14.66 -1.83 1.73
C LEU A 148 14.23 -0.36 1.72
N ALA A 149 13.56 0.10 0.66
CA ALA A 149 13.07 1.47 0.59
C ALA A 149 12.02 1.75 1.67
N HIS A 150 11.09 0.82 1.93
CA HIS A 150 10.13 0.91 3.04
C HIS A 150 10.82 0.86 4.41
N ALA A 151 11.79 -0.02 4.58
CA ALA A 151 12.54 -0.12 5.84
C ALA A 151 13.29 1.19 6.15
N LEU A 152 13.89 1.83 5.14
CA LEU A 152 14.56 3.12 5.29
C LEU A 152 13.60 4.24 5.67
N THR A 153 12.46 4.37 5.00
CA THR A 153 11.48 5.43 5.30
C THR A 153 10.81 5.21 6.64
N ARG A 154 10.52 3.96 7.01
CA ARG A 154 10.02 3.60 8.35
C ARG A 154 11.05 3.92 9.44
N ARG A 155 12.32 3.60 9.22
CA ARG A 155 13.41 3.92 10.15
C ARG A 155 13.62 5.42 10.29
N LEU A 156 13.55 6.17 9.19
CA LEU A 156 13.63 7.64 9.18
C LEU A 156 12.52 8.26 10.05
N ALA A 157 11.28 7.81 9.89
CA ALA A 157 10.16 8.28 10.70
C ALA A 157 10.33 7.90 12.19
N ALA A 158 10.81 6.69 12.48
CA ALA A 158 11.10 6.25 13.84
C ALA A 158 12.23 7.09 14.49
N TYR A 159 13.29 7.40 13.75
CA TYR A 159 14.38 8.26 14.20
C TYR A 159 13.88 9.68 14.54
N ARG A 160 13.07 10.27 13.66
CA ARG A 160 12.42 11.57 13.90
C ARG A 160 11.57 11.54 15.17
N LYS A 161 10.66 10.56 15.29
CA LYS A 161 9.78 10.41 16.48
C LYS A 161 10.54 10.07 17.76
N GLY A 162 11.75 9.56 17.65
CA GLY A 162 12.67 9.26 18.76
C GLY A 162 13.40 10.48 19.34
N GLY A 163 13.10 11.71 18.87
CA GLY A 163 13.67 12.96 19.40
C GLY A 163 14.70 13.64 18.48
N ALA A 164 14.77 13.24 17.21
CA ALA A 164 15.58 13.96 16.21
C ALA A 164 14.80 15.19 15.66
N ASP A 165 14.63 16.23 16.49
CA ASP A 165 13.75 17.38 16.21
C ASP A 165 14.14 18.17 14.96
N PHE A 166 15.39 18.07 14.51
CA PHE A 166 15.85 18.69 13.26
C PHE A 166 15.36 17.96 12.00
N ILE A 167 14.85 16.73 12.11
CA ILE A 167 14.18 16.00 11.02
C ILE A 167 12.68 16.32 11.08
N LYS A 168 12.10 16.63 9.91
CA LYS A 168 10.67 16.97 9.75
C LYS A 168 9.92 15.81 9.07
N PRO A 169 8.55 15.82 9.05
CA PRO A 169 7.78 14.64 8.65
C PRO A 169 7.97 14.15 7.21
N ASP A 170 8.22 15.04 6.26
CA ASP A 170 8.35 14.67 4.84
C ASP A 170 9.72 14.06 4.54
N GLY A 171 9.71 12.95 3.78
CA GLY A 171 10.94 12.28 3.38
C GLY A 171 10.70 11.18 2.36
N LYS A 172 11.78 10.82 1.67
CA LYS A 172 11.80 9.80 0.61
C LYS A 172 13.05 8.95 0.73
N ALA A 173 12.97 7.70 0.34
CA ALA A 173 14.13 6.84 0.14
C ALA A 173 14.02 6.12 -1.21
N GLN A 174 15.18 5.89 -1.84
CA GLN A 174 15.30 5.12 -3.07
C GLN A 174 16.47 4.17 -2.94
N VAL A 175 16.29 2.92 -3.38
CA VAL A 175 17.31 1.88 -3.32
C VAL A 175 17.45 1.23 -4.68
N SER A 176 18.70 1.17 -5.18
CA SER A 176 19.05 0.45 -6.40
C SER A 176 19.80 -0.83 -6.04
N VAL A 177 19.25 -1.96 -6.45
CA VAL A 177 19.79 -3.31 -6.18
C VAL A 177 20.33 -3.90 -7.47
N VAL A 178 21.50 -4.52 -7.38
CA VAL A 178 22.13 -5.29 -8.45
C VAL A 178 21.57 -6.69 -8.42
N TYR A 179 21.11 -7.15 -9.57
CA TYR A 179 20.64 -8.53 -9.81
C TYR A 179 21.60 -9.26 -10.74
N GLU A 180 21.94 -10.49 -10.40
CA GLU A 180 22.65 -11.43 -11.27
C GLU A 180 21.80 -12.68 -11.50
N ASN A 181 21.47 -12.94 -12.76
CA ASN A 181 20.63 -14.06 -13.17
C ASN A 181 19.27 -14.14 -12.41
N GLY A 182 18.70 -12.98 -12.09
CA GLY A 182 17.40 -12.88 -11.41
C GLY A 182 17.49 -12.91 -9.88
N THR A 183 18.68 -13.02 -9.29
CA THR A 183 18.89 -13.00 -7.83
C THR A 183 19.51 -11.68 -7.39
N PRO A 184 19.03 -11.02 -6.32
CA PRO A 184 19.66 -9.82 -5.81
C PRO A 184 20.99 -10.16 -5.15
N VAL A 185 22.05 -9.36 -5.43
CA VAL A 185 23.42 -9.63 -4.94
C VAL A 185 24.01 -8.50 -4.12
N SER A 186 23.68 -7.25 -4.42
CA SER A 186 24.19 -6.10 -3.66
C SER A 186 23.35 -4.85 -3.89
N VAL A 187 23.44 -3.90 -2.96
CA VAL A 187 22.90 -2.54 -3.07
C VAL A 187 23.99 -1.64 -3.71
N ASP A 188 23.66 -1.02 -4.82
CA ASP A 188 24.53 -0.10 -5.57
C ASP A 188 24.36 1.35 -5.12
N THR A 189 23.11 1.79 -4.96
CA THR A 189 22.82 3.18 -4.60
C THR A 189 21.72 3.25 -3.54
N VAL A 190 21.94 4.09 -2.55
CA VAL A 190 20.94 4.49 -1.54
C VAL A 190 20.80 5.99 -1.55
N LEU A 191 19.58 6.47 -1.78
CA LEU A 191 19.21 7.88 -1.67
C LEU A 191 18.21 8.04 -0.53
N VAL A 192 18.46 8.98 0.38
CA VAL A 192 17.51 9.44 1.39
C VAL A 192 17.39 10.95 1.30
N SER A 193 16.17 11.44 1.08
CA SER A 193 15.84 12.86 1.16
C SER A 193 14.87 13.07 2.32
N THR A 194 15.19 14.01 3.20
CA THR A 194 14.36 14.31 4.38
C THR A 194 14.21 15.81 4.55
N GLN A 195 13.00 16.23 4.86
CA GLN A 195 12.74 17.59 5.32
C GLN A 195 13.42 17.82 6.66
N HIS A 196 13.99 19.02 6.86
CA HIS A 196 14.78 19.32 8.04
C HIS A 196 14.60 20.79 8.49
N SER A 197 14.99 21.09 9.73
CA SER A 197 15.02 22.43 10.27
C SER A 197 16.05 23.31 9.54
N ALA A 198 15.85 24.62 9.55
CA ALA A 198 16.68 25.58 8.79
C ALA A 198 18.14 25.64 9.29
N ASP A 199 18.37 25.29 10.56
CA ASP A 199 19.67 25.27 11.24
C ASP A 199 20.45 23.96 11.06
N ALA A 200 19.81 22.88 10.56
CA ALA A 200 20.50 21.62 10.30
C ALA A 200 21.44 21.76 9.10
N THR A 201 22.74 21.44 9.35
CA THR A 201 23.75 21.48 8.29
C THR A 201 23.75 20.20 7.46
N GLN A 202 24.25 20.28 6.22
CA GLN A 202 24.35 19.12 5.35
C GLN A 202 25.29 18.03 5.93
N ALA A 203 26.31 18.41 6.68
CA ALA A 203 27.18 17.46 7.39
C ALA A 203 26.42 16.70 8.47
N MET A 204 25.69 17.40 9.35
CA MET A 204 24.84 16.78 10.36
C MET A 204 23.83 15.80 9.76
N LEU A 205 23.16 16.21 8.66
CA LEU A 205 22.19 15.36 7.99
C LEU A 205 22.83 14.09 7.43
N LYS A 206 23.99 14.19 6.77
CA LYS A 206 24.70 13.04 6.22
C LYS A 206 25.12 12.05 7.31
N ASP A 207 25.70 12.54 8.38
CA ASP A 207 26.18 11.71 9.49
C ASP A 207 25.03 11.02 10.21
N ALA A 208 23.96 11.77 10.54
CA ALA A 208 22.80 11.24 11.23
C ALA A 208 22.03 10.24 10.36
N ILE A 209 21.76 10.55 9.10
CA ILE A 209 21.01 9.65 8.21
C ILE A 209 21.82 8.39 7.91
N TYR A 210 23.14 8.49 7.76
CA TYR A 210 23.97 7.31 7.57
C TYR A 210 23.99 6.42 8.81
N SER A 211 24.27 6.98 10.00
CA SER A 211 24.43 6.21 11.24
C SER A 211 23.12 5.66 11.78
N GLU A 212 22.04 6.47 11.73
CA GLU A 212 20.77 6.16 12.41
C GLU A 212 19.71 5.55 11.50
N VAL A 213 19.83 5.76 10.18
CA VAL A 213 18.82 5.28 9.22
C VAL A 213 19.39 4.22 8.28
N ILE A 214 20.48 4.51 7.56
CA ILE A 214 20.97 3.61 6.50
C ILE A 214 21.66 2.39 7.10
N LYS A 215 22.65 2.60 7.97
CA LYS A 215 23.47 1.53 8.57
C LYS A 215 22.67 0.49 9.36
N PRO A 216 21.63 0.84 10.13
CA PRO A 216 20.79 -0.15 10.81
C PRO A 216 19.88 -0.97 9.88
N VAL A 217 19.54 -0.43 8.71
CA VAL A 217 18.60 -1.06 7.76
C VAL A 217 19.32 -1.91 6.71
N ILE A 218 20.44 -1.42 6.17
CA ILE A 218 21.14 -2.12 5.08
C ILE A 218 22.39 -2.78 5.66
N PRO A 219 22.42 -4.13 5.72
CA PRO A 219 23.59 -4.86 6.20
C PRO A 219 24.82 -4.52 5.36
N LYS A 220 25.99 -4.36 6.03
CA LYS A 220 27.26 -4.02 5.34
C LYS A 220 27.61 -5.04 4.24
N ALA A 221 27.30 -6.31 4.47
CA ALA A 221 27.54 -7.37 3.48
C ALA A 221 26.72 -7.23 2.20
N LEU A 222 25.61 -6.48 2.26
CA LEU A 222 24.75 -6.22 1.10
C LEU A 222 25.15 -4.95 0.34
N LEU A 223 25.89 -4.02 0.97
CA LEU A 223 26.39 -2.83 0.29
C LEU A 223 27.54 -3.22 -0.64
N ALA A 224 27.49 -2.80 -1.91
CA ALA A 224 28.64 -2.91 -2.83
C ALA A 224 29.82 -2.07 -2.30
N ASP A 225 31.05 -2.47 -2.60
CA ASP A 225 32.26 -1.76 -2.14
C ASP A 225 32.28 -0.27 -2.60
N ASN A 226 31.68 0.01 -3.74
CA ASN A 226 31.57 1.35 -4.33
C ASN A 226 30.13 1.90 -4.27
N ALA A 227 29.31 1.41 -3.32
CA ALA A 227 27.93 1.87 -3.18
C ALA A 227 27.84 3.39 -2.98
N ARG A 228 26.91 4.01 -3.68
CA ARG A 228 26.68 5.46 -3.63
C ARG A 228 25.64 5.74 -2.53
N ILE A 229 26.04 6.54 -1.54
CA ILE A 229 25.16 7.03 -0.49
C ILE A 229 24.87 8.52 -0.72
N LEU A 230 23.62 8.84 -0.99
CA LEU A 230 23.16 10.19 -1.30
C LEU A 230 22.17 10.64 -0.20
N VAL A 231 22.47 11.76 0.44
CA VAL A 231 21.59 12.38 1.44
C VAL A 231 21.33 13.82 1.04
N ASN A 232 20.05 14.16 0.84
CA ASN A 232 19.62 15.49 0.38
C ASN A 232 20.54 16.05 -0.72
N PRO A 233 20.65 15.43 -1.90
CA PRO A 233 21.63 15.84 -2.92
C PRO A 233 21.37 17.26 -3.47
N THR A 234 20.16 17.80 -3.30
CA THR A 234 19.80 19.21 -3.62
C THR A 234 20.34 20.19 -2.58
N GLY A 235 20.87 19.72 -1.44
CA GLY A 235 21.47 20.53 -0.37
C GLY A 235 20.49 21.03 0.68
N ARG A 236 19.31 21.48 0.33
CA ARG A 236 18.33 22.07 1.27
C ARG A 236 16.94 21.54 1.03
N PHE A 237 16.28 21.06 2.09
CA PHE A 237 14.89 20.61 2.07
C PHE A 237 14.16 21.06 3.36
N VAL A 238 13.99 22.36 3.51
CA VAL A 238 13.33 22.99 4.68
C VAL A 238 11.82 23.13 4.42
N ILE A 239 11.44 23.57 3.22
CA ILE A 239 10.04 23.62 2.79
C ILE A 239 9.68 22.23 2.27
N GLY A 240 8.70 21.58 2.87
CA GLY A 240 8.23 20.24 2.55
C GLY A 240 6.83 19.99 3.07
N GLY A 241 6.36 18.74 2.93
CA GLY A 241 5.01 18.35 3.24
C GLY A 241 3.98 19.08 2.36
N PRO A 242 2.71 19.17 2.78
CA PRO A 242 1.66 19.87 2.00
C PRO A 242 1.93 21.35 1.73
N HIS A 243 2.88 21.96 2.46
CA HIS A 243 3.33 23.32 2.17
C HIS A 243 4.27 23.38 0.96
N GLY A 244 5.08 22.35 0.75
CA GLY A 244 6.04 22.28 -0.37
C GLY A 244 5.43 21.76 -1.67
N ASP A 245 4.53 20.80 -1.58
CA ASP A 245 3.84 20.18 -2.72
C ASP A 245 2.46 19.67 -2.29
N SER A 246 1.51 19.71 -3.21
CA SER A 246 0.16 19.23 -2.94
C SER A 246 0.09 17.71 -2.94
N GLY A 247 -0.66 17.14 -2.00
CA GLY A 247 -0.93 15.71 -1.91
C GLY A 247 -2.35 15.35 -2.34
N LEU A 248 -2.51 14.14 -2.88
CA LEU A 248 -3.80 13.53 -3.16
C LEU A 248 -3.77 12.05 -2.81
N THR A 249 -4.92 11.52 -2.38
CA THR A 249 -5.11 10.08 -2.18
C THR A 249 -4.86 9.32 -3.48
N GLY A 250 -4.15 8.18 -3.38
CA GLY A 250 -3.96 7.27 -4.51
C GLY A 250 -2.90 7.69 -5.52
N ARG A 251 -1.97 8.58 -5.17
CA ARG A 251 -0.85 9.00 -6.03
C ARG A 251 0.48 8.28 -5.75
N LYS A 252 0.48 7.30 -4.85
CA LYS A 252 1.67 6.49 -4.51
C LYS A 252 1.42 5.00 -4.66
N ILE A 253 0.61 4.61 -5.66
CA ILE A 253 0.15 3.24 -5.88
C ILE A 253 1.28 2.23 -6.13
N ILE A 254 2.40 2.66 -6.69
CA ILE A 254 3.57 1.80 -6.91
C ILE A 254 4.36 1.63 -5.61
N VAL A 255 4.46 2.67 -4.78
CA VAL A 255 5.01 2.59 -3.42
C VAL A 255 4.12 1.70 -2.53
N ASP A 256 2.81 1.76 -2.69
CA ASP A 256 1.84 0.95 -1.94
C ASP A 256 1.96 -0.54 -2.23
N THR A 257 2.49 -0.92 -3.39
CA THR A 257 2.53 -2.30 -3.89
C THR A 257 3.96 -2.85 -3.97
N TYR A 258 4.53 -2.99 -5.15
CA TYR A 258 5.77 -3.76 -5.34
C TYR A 258 6.94 -2.93 -5.86
N GLY A 259 6.87 -1.58 -5.78
CA GLY A 259 7.97 -0.69 -6.18
C GLY A 259 8.33 -0.77 -7.66
N GLY A 260 7.38 -1.13 -8.52
CA GLY A 260 7.59 -1.29 -9.96
C GLY A 260 8.06 -2.68 -10.40
N PHE A 261 8.21 -3.64 -9.47
CA PHE A 261 8.67 -4.99 -9.78
C PHE A 261 7.59 -5.85 -10.44
N ALA A 262 6.33 -5.60 -10.14
CA ALA A 262 5.16 -6.24 -10.72
C ALA A 262 4.30 -5.26 -11.52
N ARG A 263 3.40 -5.79 -12.34
CA ARG A 263 2.35 -5.01 -13.02
C ARG A 263 1.42 -4.38 -12.00
N HIS A 264 0.69 -3.33 -12.40
CA HIS A 264 -0.32 -2.66 -11.60
C HIS A 264 -1.56 -2.35 -12.44
N GLY A 265 -2.75 -2.55 -11.88
CA GLY A 265 -4.01 -2.30 -12.59
C GLY A 265 -4.45 -0.83 -12.61
N GLY A 266 -3.80 0.03 -11.83
CA GLY A 266 -4.07 1.47 -11.75
C GLY A 266 -4.99 1.88 -10.59
N GLY A 267 -5.72 0.95 -9.96
CA GLY A 267 -6.62 1.24 -8.84
C GLY A 267 -5.88 1.58 -7.54
N ALA A 268 -6.19 2.71 -6.92
CA ALA A 268 -5.72 3.06 -5.58
C ALA A 268 -6.47 2.28 -4.51
N PHE A 269 -5.82 2.04 -3.35
CA PHE A 269 -6.39 1.30 -2.23
C PHE A 269 -7.02 2.21 -1.18
N SER A 270 -6.27 3.23 -0.72
CA SER A 270 -6.65 4.08 0.39
C SER A 270 -8.00 4.75 0.19
N GLY A 271 -8.79 4.82 1.25
CA GLY A 271 -10.12 5.41 1.26
C GLY A 271 -11.26 4.54 0.71
N LYS A 272 -10.95 3.33 0.21
CA LYS A 272 -11.93 2.40 -0.35
C LYS A 272 -12.27 1.29 0.64
N ASP A 273 -13.57 1.08 0.90
CA ASP A 273 -14.04 -0.08 1.67
C ASP A 273 -13.86 -1.40 0.88
N PRO A 274 -13.89 -2.57 1.54
CA PRO A 274 -13.53 -3.84 0.91
C PRO A 274 -14.47 -4.33 -0.21
N THR A 275 -15.60 -3.69 -0.44
CA THR A 275 -16.46 -4.01 -1.59
C THR A 275 -15.89 -3.50 -2.92
N LYS A 276 -14.91 -2.60 -2.87
CA LYS A 276 -14.15 -2.14 -4.03
C LYS A 276 -13.06 -3.16 -4.35
N VAL A 277 -13.21 -3.84 -5.48
CA VAL A 277 -12.28 -4.91 -5.92
C VAL A 277 -10.86 -4.41 -6.18
N ASP A 278 -10.67 -3.12 -6.50
CA ASP A 278 -9.36 -2.50 -6.56
C ASP A 278 -8.51 -2.82 -5.33
N ARG A 279 -9.13 -2.82 -4.15
CA ARG A 279 -8.48 -3.12 -2.88
C ARG A 279 -8.56 -4.59 -2.53
N SER A 280 -9.76 -5.15 -2.39
CA SER A 280 -9.97 -6.51 -1.90
C SER A 280 -9.37 -7.57 -2.82
N ALA A 281 -9.53 -7.44 -4.13
CA ALA A 281 -8.98 -8.40 -5.08
C ALA A 281 -7.46 -8.27 -5.24
N ALA A 282 -6.88 -7.07 -5.10
CA ALA A 282 -5.43 -6.92 -5.04
C ALA A 282 -4.84 -7.60 -3.80
N TYR A 283 -5.51 -7.52 -2.65
CA TYR A 283 -5.12 -8.24 -1.44
C TYR A 283 -5.25 -9.75 -1.58
N ALA A 284 -6.36 -10.24 -2.19
CA ALA A 284 -6.52 -11.65 -2.49
C ALA A 284 -5.46 -12.17 -3.47
N ALA A 285 -5.15 -11.39 -4.52
CA ALA A 285 -4.11 -11.73 -5.47
C ALA A 285 -2.72 -11.82 -4.80
N ARG A 286 -2.40 -10.87 -3.87
CA ARG A 286 -1.19 -10.95 -3.04
C ARG A 286 -1.18 -12.19 -2.16
N TYR A 287 -2.27 -12.47 -1.46
CA TYR A 287 -2.40 -13.64 -0.58
C TYR A 287 -2.12 -14.93 -1.34
N ILE A 288 -2.71 -15.10 -2.52
CA ILE A 288 -2.53 -16.30 -3.35
C ILE A 288 -1.09 -16.39 -3.86
N ALA A 289 -0.55 -15.30 -4.45
CA ALA A 289 0.81 -15.29 -4.98
C ALA A 289 1.85 -15.60 -3.89
N LYS A 290 1.68 -15.04 -2.69
CA LYS A 290 2.55 -15.30 -1.54
C LYS A 290 2.49 -16.77 -1.12
N ASN A 291 1.30 -17.36 -1.04
CA ASN A 291 1.14 -18.77 -0.66
C ASN A 291 1.69 -19.72 -1.73
N ILE A 292 1.63 -19.38 -3.02
CA ILE A 292 2.27 -20.17 -4.09
C ILE A 292 3.78 -20.22 -3.88
N VAL A 293 4.41 -19.07 -3.61
CA VAL A 293 5.86 -19.00 -3.38
C VAL A 293 6.24 -19.68 -2.07
N ALA A 294 5.52 -19.44 -0.99
CA ALA A 294 5.74 -20.07 0.31
C ALA A 294 5.56 -21.60 0.27
N ALA A 295 4.66 -22.12 -0.57
CA ALA A 295 4.49 -23.54 -0.82
C ALA A 295 5.66 -24.18 -1.61
N GLY A 296 6.61 -23.39 -2.12
CA GLY A 296 7.70 -23.85 -2.97
C GLY A 296 7.26 -24.23 -4.39
N LEU A 297 6.09 -23.77 -4.81
CA LEU A 297 5.54 -24.07 -6.14
C LEU A 297 6.12 -23.17 -7.23
N ALA A 298 6.68 -22.01 -6.85
CA ALA A 298 7.47 -21.12 -7.70
C ALA A 298 8.41 -20.29 -6.83
N LYS A 299 9.48 -19.71 -7.41
CA LYS A 299 10.32 -18.71 -6.74
C LYS A 299 9.74 -17.30 -6.87
N ARG A 300 8.97 -17.07 -7.94
CA ARG A 300 8.26 -15.81 -8.21
C ARG A 300 6.91 -16.15 -8.80
N CYS A 301 5.91 -15.37 -8.40
CA CYS A 301 4.56 -15.53 -8.91
C CYS A 301 3.88 -14.17 -9.02
N GLU A 302 3.30 -13.90 -10.18
CA GLU A 302 2.36 -12.81 -10.42
C GLU A 302 0.99 -13.39 -10.74
N LEU A 303 -0.04 -12.89 -10.07
CA LEU A 303 -1.44 -13.27 -10.30
C LEU A 303 -2.22 -12.02 -10.75
N GLN A 304 -2.95 -12.11 -11.86
CA GLN A 304 -3.91 -11.11 -12.29
C GLN A 304 -5.33 -11.61 -12.03
N LEU A 305 -6.16 -10.75 -11.47
CA LEU A 305 -7.62 -10.89 -11.40
C LEU A 305 -8.25 -9.75 -12.20
N ALA A 306 -9.29 -10.04 -12.99
CA ALA A 306 -10.06 -9.02 -13.68
C ALA A 306 -11.56 -9.22 -13.42
N TYR A 307 -12.27 -8.12 -13.21
CA TYR A 307 -13.71 -8.11 -12.94
C TYR A 307 -14.44 -7.18 -13.90
N ALA A 308 -15.74 -7.47 -14.09
CA ALA A 308 -16.70 -6.57 -14.70
C ALA A 308 -17.65 -6.04 -13.61
N ILE A 309 -18.07 -4.79 -13.71
CA ILE A 309 -19.00 -4.18 -12.75
C ILE A 309 -20.28 -5.01 -12.62
N GLY A 310 -20.72 -5.26 -11.38
CA GLY A 310 -21.94 -6.00 -11.10
C GLY A 310 -21.85 -7.52 -11.30
N VAL A 311 -20.71 -8.07 -11.75
CA VAL A 311 -20.48 -9.52 -11.90
C VAL A 311 -19.67 -10.02 -10.71
N ALA A 312 -20.04 -11.16 -10.13
CA ALA A 312 -19.33 -11.72 -8.97
C ALA A 312 -18.12 -12.54 -9.41
N GLU A 313 -18.24 -13.39 -10.43
CA GLU A 313 -17.11 -14.17 -10.93
C GLU A 313 -16.09 -13.30 -11.65
N PRO A 314 -14.77 -13.51 -11.43
CA PRO A 314 -13.76 -12.81 -12.22
C PRO A 314 -13.85 -13.22 -13.70
N VAL A 315 -13.84 -12.23 -14.60
CA VAL A 315 -13.87 -12.45 -16.05
C VAL A 315 -12.59 -13.09 -16.58
N SER A 316 -11.46 -12.90 -15.86
CA SER A 316 -10.22 -13.62 -16.13
C SER A 316 -9.35 -13.76 -14.88
N VAL A 317 -8.59 -14.85 -14.84
CA VAL A 317 -7.51 -15.11 -13.86
C VAL A 317 -6.30 -15.58 -14.64
N PHE A 318 -5.16 -14.93 -14.43
CA PHE A 318 -3.90 -15.25 -15.09
C PHE A 318 -2.80 -15.40 -14.07
N ILE A 319 -1.93 -16.39 -14.25
CA ILE A 319 -0.75 -16.64 -13.41
C ILE A 319 0.49 -16.63 -14.32
N ASP A 320 1.57 -16.01 -13.82
CA ASP A 320 2.91 -16.06 -14.42
C ASP A 320 3.92 -16.39 -13.33
N THR A 321 4.60 -17.50 -13.47
CA THR A 321 5.67 -17.94 -12.57
C THR A 321 7.06 -17.53 -13.05
N PHE A 322 7.14 -16.78 -14.14
CA PHE A 322 8.40 -16.33 -14.77
C PHE A 322 9.38 -17.49 -15.07
N GLY A 323 8.85 -18.66 -15.42
CA GLY A 323 9.63 -19.86 -15.68
C GLY A 323 10.28 -20.46 -14.44
N THR A 324 9.86 -20.09 -13.22
CA THR A 324 10.36 -20.62 -11.94
C THR A 324 9.42 -21.67 -11.32
N GLY A 325 8.27 -21.92 -11.95
CA GLY A 325 7.27 -22.88 -11.48
C GLY A 325 7.81 -24.31 -11.43
N THR A 326 7.44 -25.04 -10.38
CA THR A 326 7.73 -26.48 -10.23
C THR A 326 6.64 -27.34 -10.87
N VAL A 327 5.51 -26.75 -11.22
CA VAL A 327 4.35 -27.35 -11.90
C VAL A 327 3.90 -26.45 -13.04
N ASP A 328 3.13 -27.02 -13.95
CA ASP A 328 2.51 -26.31 -15.06
C ASP A 328 1.53 -25.23 -14.57
N GLU A 329 1.52 -24.05 -15.20
CA GLU A 329 0.71 -22.90 -14.78
C GLU A 329 -0.80 -23.15 -14.89
N ASP A 330 -1.25 -23.95 -15.87
CA ASP A 330 -2.67 -24.32 -15.98
C ASP A 330 -3.11 -25.21 -14.80
N LYS A 331 -2.25 -26.13 -14.36
CA LYS A 331 -2.51 -26.95 -13.17
C LYS A 331 -2.52 -26.08 -11.91
N LEU A 332 -1.58 -25.14 -11.81
CA LEU A 332 -1.51 -24.22 -10.68
C LEU A 332 -2.76 -23.33 -10.63
N LEU A 333 -3.21 -22.80 -11.77
CA LEU A 333 -4.45 -22.03 -11.88
C LEU A 333 -5.68 -22.84 -11.45
N ALA A 334 -5.76 -24.10 -11.90
CA ALA A 334 -6.84 -25.01 -11.49
C ALA A 334 -6.81 -25.28 -9.98
N ALA A 335 -5.62 -25.42 -9.38
CA ALA A 335 -5.46 -25.61 -7.94
C ALA A 335 -5.91 -24.34 -7.17
N VAL A 336 -5.55 -23.15 -7.63
CA VAL A 336 -6.00 -21.86 -7.05
C VAL A 336 -7.52 -21.79 -7.03
N ARG A 337 -8.18 -22.03 -8.18
CA ARG A 337 -9.66 -21.98 -8.29
C ARG A 337 -10.37 -23.00 -7.38
N ARG A 338 -9.75 -24.16 -7.10
CA ARG A 338 -10.28 -25.15 -6.14
C ARG A 338 -10.06 -24.76 -4.68
N SER A 339 -9.03 -23.97 -4.40
CA SER A 339 -8.57 -23.69 -3.04
C SER A 339 -9.09 -22.39 -2.47
N PHE A 340 -9.42 -21.40 -3.33
CA PHE A 340 -9.83 -20.05 -2.92
C PHE A 340 -10.94 -19.51 -3.83
N ASP A 341 -12.04 -19.04 -3.22
CA ASP A 341 -13.14 -18.41 -3.92
C ASP A 341 -12.80 -16.95 -4.22
N LEU A 342 -12.78 -16.60 -5.50
CA LEU A 342 -12.37 -15.30 -6.01
C LEU A 342 -13.50 -14.27 -6.11
N ARG A 343 -14.72 -14.63 -5.72
CA ARG A 343 -15.86 -13.70 -5.71
C ARG A 343 -15.69 -12.65 -4.62
N PRO A 344 -16.08 -11.37 -4.84
CA PRO A 344 -15.81 -10.26 -3.91
C PRO A 344 -16.24 -10.53 -2.47
N GLU A 345 -17.45 -11.04 -2.25
CA GLU A 345 -17.95 -11.33 -0.89
C GLU A 345 -17.18 -12.50 -0.24
N ALA A 346 -16.76 -13.49 -1.02
CA ALA A 346 -15.94 -14.60 -0.51
C ALA A 346 -14.56 -14.12 -0.08
N ILE A 347 -13.92 -13.24 -0.86
CA ILE A 347 -12.65 -12.60 -0.51
C ILE A 347 -12.80 -11.82 0.80
N ILE A 348 -13.85 -10.98 0.91
CA ILE A 348 -14.11 -10.17 2.11
C ILE A 348 -14.23 -11.06 3.35
N ARG A 349 -14.95 -12.17 3.26
CA ARG A 349 -15.11 -13.13 4.36
C ARG A 349 -13.84 -13.88 4.68
N ALA A 350 -13.15 -14.41 3.66
CA ALA A 350 -11.94 -15.21 3.84
C ALA A 350 -10.79 -14.40 4.49
N LEU A 351 -10.66 -13.14 4.12
CA LEU A 351 -9.63 -12.25 4.65
C LEU A 351 -10.13 -11.34 5.78
N ASP A 352 -11.39 -11.51 6.23
CA ASP A 352 -12.00 -10.73 7.32
C ASP A 352 -11.80 -9.21 7.18
N LEU A 353 -12.16 -8.68 5.98
CA LEU A 353 -11.84 -7.32 5.57
C LEU A 353 -12.82 -6.24 6.09
N ARG A 354 -13.85 -6.59 6.87
CA ARG A 354 -14.79 -5.60 7.41
C ARG A 354 -14.34 -4.97 8.72
N ARG A 355 -13.10 -5.23 9.14
CA ARG A 355 -12.47 -4.65 10.33
C ARG A 355 -11.79 -3.31 10.04
N PRO A 356 -11.63 -2.42 11.04
CA PRO A 356 -10.88 -1.18 10.89
C PRO A 356 -9.36 -1.44 10.95
N ILE A 357 -8.78 -1.92 9.85
CA ILE A 357 -7.37 -2.35 9.74
C ILE A 357 -6.58 -1.58 8.67
N TYR A 358 -7.20 -0.61 8.02
CA TYR A 358 -6.72 -0.01 6.78
C TYR A 358 -5.73 1.14 6.98
N ARG A 359 -5.95 2.00 7.99
CA ARG A 359 -5.04 3.10 8.32
C ARG A 359 -3.59 2.63 8.49
N ARG A 360 -3.41 1.45 9.07
CA ARG A 360 -2.08 0.86 9.30
C ARG A 360 -1.31 0.60 8.01
N THR A 361 -2.00 0.34 6.91
CA THR A 361 -1.40 0.02 5.59
C THR A 361 -1.17 1.26 4.73
N ALA A 362 -1.70 2.41 5.10
CA ALA A 362 -1.64 3.62 4.28
C ALA A 362 -0.24 4.23 4.13
N SER A 363 0.77 3.73 4.86
CA SER A 363 2.17 4.12 4.70
C SER A 363 3.09 2.91 4.80
N TYR A 364 4.25 2.98 4.15
CA TYR A 364 5.29 1.93 4.13
C TYR A 364 4.85 0.62 3.45
N GLY A 365 3.91 0.70 2.49
CA GLY A 365 3.41 -0.41 1.69
C GLY A 365 2.25 -1.17 2.33
N HIS A 366 1.35 -1.71 1.48
CA HIS A 366 0.22 -2.53 1.89
C HIS A 366 0.59 -4.00 2.07
N PHE A 367 1.79 -4.39 1.63
CA PHE A 367 2.24 -5.78 1.63
C PHE A 367 3.52 -5.96 2.46
N GLY A 368 3.70 -7.18 3.00
CA GLY A 368 4.86 -7.55 3.81
C GLY A 368 4.67 -7.42 5.32
N ASP A 369 3.54 -6.89 5.83
CA ASP A 369 3.26 -6.88 7.27
C ASP A 369 2.55 -8.19 7.69
N PRO A 370 3.20 -9.09 8.44
CA PRO A 370 2.65 -10.40 8.79
C PRO A 370 1.39 -10.33 9.68
N ALA A 371 1.06 -9.16 10.23
CA ALA A 371 -0.18 -8.97 10.97
C ALA A 371 -1.42 -8.82 10.08
N MET A 372 -1.23 -8.62 8.79
CA MET A 372 -2.35 -8.44 7.85
C MET A 372 -2.91 -9.80 7.40
N PRO A 373 -4.25 -9.91 7.21
CA PRO A 373 -4.88 -11.17 6.81
C PRO A 373 -4.36 -11.72 5.49
N TRP A 374 -4.08 -10.86 4.53
CA TRP A 374 -3.56 -11.25 3.20
C TRP A 374 -2.06 -11.59 3.18
N GLU A 375 -1.39 -11.53 4.33
CA GLU A 375 0.00 -11.95 4.49
C GLU A 375 0.14 -13.31 5.19
N GLN A 376 -0.97 -14.00 5.53
CA GLN A 376 -0.97 -15.32 6.13
C GLN A 376 -0.56 -16.41 5.13
N LEU A 377 -0.02 -17.53 5.63
CA LEU A 377 0.50 -18.64 4.81
C LEU A 377 -0.37 -19.91 4.89
N ASP A 378 -1.58 -19.78 5.37
CA ASP A 378 -2.51 -20.88 5.65
C ASP A 378 -3.14 -21.52 4.39
N LEU A 379 -2.98 -20.89 3.21
CA LEU A 379 -3.40 -21.46 1.92
C LEU A 379 -2.35 -22.41 1.31
N ALA A 380 -1.08 -22.35 1.74
CA ALA A 380 0.03 -23.07 1.11
C ALA A 380 -0.19 -24.59 1.04
N GLU A 381 -0.62 -25.23 2.14
CA GLU A 381 -0.87 -26.66 2.18
C GLU A 381 -2.12 -27.07 1.38
N LYS A 382 -3.15 -26.22 1.32
CA LYS A 382 -4.31 -26.46 0.46
C LYS A 382 -3.95 -26.44 -1.02
N LEU A 383 -3.06 -25.52 -1.43
CA LEU A 383 -2.58 -25.45 -2.82
C LEU A 383 -1.82 -26.71 -3.20
N LYS A 384 -0.93 -27.21 -2.34
CA LYS A 384 -0.21 -28.47 -2.57
C LYS A 384 -1.16 -29.67 -2.70
N ALA A 385 -2.15 -29.74 -1.81
CA ALA A 385 -3.13 -30.84 -1.82
C ALA A 385 -4.09 -30.79 -3.02
N ALA A 386 -4.24 -29.62 -3.65
CA ALA A 386 -5.09 -29.41 -4.81
C ALA A 386 -4.38 -29.66 -6.16
N LEU A 387 -3.07 -29.89 -6.18
CA LEU A 387 -2.30 -30.24 -7.37
C LEU A 387 -2.38 -31.75 -7.66
#